data_2b4bcfa484636f8a610fe425e8e641e9
#
_entry.id   2b4bcfa484636f8a610fe425e8e641e9
#
_cell.length_a   1.000
_cell.length_b   1.000
_cell.length_c   1.000
_cell.angle_alpha   90.00
_cell.angle_beta   90.00
_cell.angle_gamma   90.00
#
_symmetry.space_group_name_H-M   'P 1'
#
loop_
_entity.id
_entity.type
_entity.pdbx_description
1 polymer ?
#
loop_
_entity_poly.entity_id
_entity_poly.type
_entity_poly.pdbx_seq_one_letter_code
_entity_poly.pdbx_strand_id
1 'polypeptide(L)'
;MEFAKKIEDINFEKINSYGEMIEVSEPIVMASAAGWYVGAICKEDGFIQPYDRYTEYMTKEQAQVVLDTPEEEGGFKGHPFAEA
;
A
#
# COMPACT_ATOMS: atom_id res chain seq x y z
N MET A 1 -4.39 -3.57 -12.15
CA MET A 1 -4.20 -3.09 -10.77
C MET A 1 -4.80 -1.71 -10.66
N GLU A 2 -5.64 -1.49 -9.66
CA GLU A 2 -6.32 -0.21 -9.47
C GLU A 2 -5.89 0.45 -8.17
N PHE A 3 -5.83 1.78 -8.18
CA PHE A 3 -5.50 2.59 -7.01
C PHE A 3 -6.58 3.65 -6.83
N ALA A 4 -6.89 3.99 -5.57
CA ALA A 4 -7.80 5.08 -5.27
C ALA A 4 -7.18 6.44 -5.57
N LYS A 5 -5.85 6.49 -5.66
CA LYS A 5 -5.07 7.71 -5.88
C LYS A 5 -4.35 7.60 -7.22
N LYS A 6 -4.17 8.72 -7.92
CA LYS A 6 -3.42 8.73 -9.18
C LYS A 6 -1.95 8.47 -8.90
N ILE A 7 -1.27 7.75 -9.79
CA ILE A 7 0.16 7.41 -9.62
C ILE A 7 1.01 8.66 -9.43
N GLU A 8 0.73 9.73 -10.17
CA GLU A 8 1.48 10.97 -10.03
C GLU A 8 1.29 11.67 -8.69
N ASP A 9 0.25 11.30 -7.94
CA ASP A 9 -0.02 11.85 -6.61
C ASP A 9 0.49 10.94 -5.49
N ILE A 10 1.06 9.79 -5.83
CA ILE A 10 1.60 8.84 -4.85
C ILE A 10 3.05 9.18 -4.55
N ASN A 11 3.38 9.30 -3.27
CA ASN A 11 4.74 9.55 -2.83
C ASN A 11 5.51 8.24 -2.71
N PHE A 12 6.74 8.22 -3.19
CA PHE A 12 7.62 7.06 -3.14
C PHE A 12 8.87 7.38 -2.36
N GLU A 13 9.39 6.40 -1.65
CA GLU A 13 10.68 6.48 -0.96
C GLU A 13 11.62 5.43 -1.54
N LYS A 14 12.91 5.78 -1.64
CA LYS A 14 13.93 4.83 -2.05
C LYS A 14 14.35 4.02 -0.84
N ILE A 15 14.35 2.70 -0.99
CA ILE A 15 14.84 1.80 0.05
C ILE A 15 15.82 0.82 -0.56
N ASN A 16 16.70 0.26 0.28
CA ASN A 16 17.63 -0.77 -0.13
C ASN A 16 16.99 -2.12 0.21
N SER A 17 16.75 -2.94 -0.81
CA SER A 17 16.15 -4.27 -0.63
C SER A 17 17.08 -5.28 -1.28
N TYR A 18 17.72 -6.10 -0.45
CA TYR A 18 18.65 -7.15 -0.92
C TYR A 18 19.73 -6.61 -1.87
N GLY A 19 20.30 -5.45 -1.53
CA GLY A 19 21.36 -4.85 -2.33
C GLY A 19 20.89 -4.02 -3.50
N GLU A 20 19.60 -3.93 -3.73
CA GLU A 20 19.02 -3.14 -4.81
C GLU A 20 18.23 -1.96 -4.25
N MET A 21 18.35 -0.82 -4.93
CA MET A 21 17.56 0.35 -4.58
C MET A 21 16.23 0.29 -5.34
N ILE A 22 15.14 0.23 -4.62
CA ILE A 22 13.80 0.28 -5.19
C ILE A 22 13.02 1.43 -4.57
N GLU A 23 11.99 1.87 -5.29
CA GLU A 23 11.11 2.92 -4.76
C GLU A 23 9.83 2.26 -4.28
N VAL A 24 9.47 2.52 -3.00
CA VAL A 24 8.27 1.96 -2.38
C VAL A 24 7.33 3.11 -2.02
N SER A 25 6.05 2.93 -2.31
CA SER A 25 5.06 3.97 -2.08
C SER A 25 4.70 4.11 -0.60
N GLU A 26 4.16 5.28 -0.26
CA GLU A 26 3.38 5.45 0.96
C GLU A 26 2.22 4.46 0.96
N PRO A 27 1.60 4.18 2.12
CA PRO A 27 0.39 3.35 2.15
C PRO A 27 -0.72 3.97 1.29
N ILE A 28 -1.35 3.15 0.47
CA ILE A 28 -2.43 3.58 -0.43
C ILE A 28 -3.56 2.56 -0.42
N VAL A 29 -4.74 3.01 -0.82
CA VAL A 29 -5.89 2.12 -1.04
C VAL A 29 -5.77 1.58 -2.46
N MET A 30 -5.77 0.26 -2.58
CA MET A 30 -5.61 -0.40 -3.87
C MET A 30 -6.50 -1.63 -3.96
N ALA A 31 -6.78 -2.06 -5.17
CA ALA A 31 -7.70 -3.16 -5.44
C ALA A 31 -6.99 -4.38 -6.02
N SER A 32 -7.55 -5.53 -5.68
CA SER A 32 -7.21 -6.79 -6.33
C SER A 32 -8.52 -7.50 -6.68
N ALA A 33 -8.42 -8.69 -7.26
CA ALA A 33 -9.60 -9.51 -7.56
C ALA A 33 -10.38 -9.88 -6.29
N ALA A 34 -9.72 -9.92 -5.13
CA ALA A 34 -10.35 -10.27 -3.86
C ALA A 34 -11.01 -9.10 -3.15
N GLY A 35 -10.76 -7.87 -3.58
CA GLY A 35 -11.34 -6.68 -2.96
C GLY A 35 -10.31 -5.56 -2.82
N TRP A 36 -10.66 -4.55 -2.03
CA TRP A 36 -9.79 -3.41 -1.77
C TRP A 36 -9.04 -3.60 -0.46
N TYR A 37 -7.88 -2.99 -0.36
CA TYR A 37 -7.05 -3.09 0.85
C TYR A 37 -6.10 -1.88 0.93
N VAL A 38 -5.51 -1.69 2.10
CA VAL A 38 -4.44 -0.73 2.28
C VAL A 38 -3.12 -1.47 2.10
N GLY A 39 -2.31 -1.01 1.20
CA GLY A 39 -1.02 -1.63 0.91
C GLY A 39 -0.06 -0.63 0.31
N ALA A 40 1.02 -1.15 -0.26
CA ALA A 40 2.02 -0.33 -0.94
C ALA A 40 2.39 -0.97 -2.27
N ILE A 41 2.87 -0.15 -3.18
CA ILE A 41 3.40 -0.59 -4.47
C ILE A 41 4.87 -0.23 -4.54
N CYS A 42 5.60 -0.91 -5.41
CA CYS A 42 6.99 -0.55 -5.66
C CYS A 42 7.20 -0.25 -7.14
N LYS A 43 8.24 0.52 -7.38
CA LYS A 43 8.68 0.89 -8.72
C LYS A 43 10.08 0.34 -8.91
N GLU A 44 10.26 -0.52 -9.89
CA GLU A 44 11.55 -1.14 -10.19
C GLU A 44 11.72 -1.17 -11.70
N ASP A 45 12.78 -0.56 -12.19
CA ASP A 45 13.08 -0.46 -13.62
C ASP A 45 11.91 0.07 -14.45
N GLY A 46 11.17 1.03 -13.90
CA GLY A 46 10.02 1.63 -14.58
C GLY A 46 8.73 0.84 -14.48
N PHE A 47 8.75 -0.32 -13.87
CA PHE A 47 7.56 -1.14 -13.66
C PHE A 47 6.99 -0.94 -12.28
N ILE A 48 5.66 -0.90 -12.19
CA ILE A 48 4.94 -0.76 -10.94
C ILE A 48 4.26 -2.08 -10.63
N GLN A 49 4.44 -2.56 -9.39
CA GLN A 49 3.86 -3.83 -8.96
C GLN A 49 3.49 -3.76 -7.49
N PRO A 50 2.56 -4.62 -7.02
CA PRO A 50 2.24 -4.68 -5.60
C PRO A 50 3.49 -5.05 -4.79
N TYR A 51 3.63 -4.42 -3.62
CA TYR A 51 4.78 -4.66 -2.74
C TYR A 51 4.34 -5.28 -1.42
N ASP A 52 3.48 -4.59 -0.68
CA ASP A 52 3.00 -5.06 0.62
C ASP A 52 1.48 -4.90 0.74
N ARG A 53 0.88 -5.73 1.58
CA ARG A 53 -0.51 -5.62 1.99
C ARG A 53 -0.53 -5.47 3.50
N TYR A 54 -1.16 -4.41 3.98
CA TYR A 54 -1.22 -4.10 5.41
C TYR A 54 -2.53 -4.50 6.07
N THR A 55 -3.60 -4.66 5.30
CA THR A 55 -4.92 -4.98 5.82
C THR A 55 -5.52 -6.18 5.09
N GLU A 56 -6.64 -6.67 5.63
CA GLU A 56 -7.46 -7.64 4.94
C GLU A 56 -8.19 -6.97 3.77
N TYR A 57 -8.80 -7.78 2.91
CA TYR A 57 -9.62 -7.27 1.81
C TYR A 57 -10.96 -6.77 2.33
N MET A 58 -11.42 -5.68 1.77
CA MET A 58 -12.64 -5.01 2.22
C MET A 58 -13.21 -4.17 1.07
N THR A 59 -14.21 -3.36 1.34
CA THR A 59 -14.71 -2.43 0.33
C THR A 59 -13.75 -1.24 0.21
N LYS A 60 -13.84 -0.52 -0.92
CA LYS A 60 -13.03 0.66 -1.13
C LYS A 60 -13.22 1.69 -0.01
N GLU A 61 -14.47 1.91 0.37
CA GLU A 61 -14.81 2.88 1.41
C GLU A 61 -14.23 2.47 2.76
N GLN A 62 -14.30 1.19 3.09
CA GLN A 62 -13.72 0.68 4.34
C GLN A 62 -12.20 0.84 4.34
N ALA A 63 -11.55 0.52 3.22
CA ALA A 63 -10.10 0.66 3.12
C ALA A 63 -9.68 2.13 3.28
N GLN A 64 -10.44 3.05 2.70
CA GLN A 64 -10.15 4.48 2.85
C GLN A 64 -10.29 4.93 4.30
N VAL A 65 -11.32 4.45 5.00
CA VAL A 65 -11.51 4.75 6.42
C VAL A 65 -10.32 4.25 7.24
N VAL A 66 -9.86 3.03 6.97
CA VAL A 66 -8.71 2.46 7.68
C VAL A 66 -7.46 3.29 7.43
N LEU A 67 -7.23 3.70 6.18
CA LEU A 67 -6.07 4.51 5.83
C LEU A 67 -6.09 5.87 6.53
N ASP A 68 -7.27 6.48 6.63
CA ASP A 68 -7.45 7.81 7.22
C ASP A 68 -7.52 7.79 8.76
N THR A 69 -7.64 6.61 9.37
CA THR A 69 -7.77 6.47 10.81
C THR A 69 -6.39 6.32 11.45
N PRO A 70 -6.05 7.15 12.46
CA PRO A 70 -4.78 7.00 13.16
C PRO A 70 -4.66 5.64 13.85
N GLU A 71 -3.44 5.15 13.98
CA GLU A 71 -3.16 3.87 14.62
C GLU A 71 -3.78 3.76 16.01
N GLU A 72 -3.69 4.80 16.82
CA GLU A 72 -4.22 4.82 18.17
C GLU A 72 -5.75 4.76 18.23
N GLU A 73 -6.42 4.97 17.10
CA GLU A 73 -7.87 4.91 16.98
C GLU A 73 -8.34 3.66 16.25
N GLY A 74 -7.45 2.68 16.06
CA GLY A 74 -7.80 1.41 15.43
C GLY A 74 -7.47 1.30 13.96
N GLY A 75 -6.70 2.24 13.40
CA GLY A 75 -6.22 2.15 12.04
C GLY A 75 -5.13 1.09 11.89
N PHE A 76 -4.64 0.90 10.67
CA PHE A 76 -3.57 -0.08 10.44
C PHE A 76 -2.27 0.39 11.09
N LYS A 77 -1.39 -0.56 11.41
CA LYS A 77 -0.20 -0.28 12.19
C LYS A 77 1.07 -0.05 11.35
N GLY A 78 0.93 0.08 10.05
CA GLY A 78 2.06 0.30 9.19
C GLY A 78 2.98 -0.90 9.00
N HIS A 79 2.56 -2.07 9.45
CA HIS A 79 3.31 -3.32 9.30
C HIS A 79 2.72 -4.18 8.19
N PRO A 80 3.53 -4.84 7.37
CA PRO A 80 3.00 -5.74 6.36
C PRO A 80 2.16 -6.84 6.99
N PHE A 81 0.96 -7.04 6.48
CA PHE A 81 0.06 -8.06 6.99
C PHE A 81 0.68 -9.46 6.90
N ALA A 82 1.43 -9.70 5.84
CA ALA A 82 2.05 -11.00 5.59
C ALA A 82 3.16 -11.35 6.59
N GLU A 83 3.65 -10.38 7.33
CA GLU A 83 4.71 -10.59 8.33
C GLU A 83 4.16 -10.79 9.74
N ALA A 84 2.89 -10.64 9.88
CA ALA A 84 2.24 -10.74 11.19
C ALA A 84 2.18 -12.21 11.68
#